data_0a098238b7bf16b125b5dc2d9a720b15
#
_entry.id   0a098238b7bf16b125b5dc2d9a720b15
#
_cell.length_a   1.000
_cell.length_b   1.000
_cell.length_c   1.000
_cell.angle_alpha   90.00
_cell.angle_beta   90.00
_cell.angle_gamma   90.00
#
_symmetry.space_group_name_H-M   'P 1'
#
loop_
_entity.id
_entity.type
_entity.pdbx_description
1 polymer ?
#
loop_
_entity_poly.entity_id
_entity_poly.type
_entity_poly.pdbx_seq_one_letter_code
_entity_poly.pdbx_strand_id
1 'polypeptide(L)'
;LPKVLYYPATLKKCGSIGYFVQYSVYNPDTAKMDRKVIKLNRVREQYATLREFKAYVKELIASINVSLQQFSLVKFENVIAPGVSSSADEMPTVQTTSADPQKKHAVKDSIKSFINEKEKELRVDSMRSYRSFTRIFKEWCSRNGVKFIEDCTHATAAKFMDYVYNVRDVSAVSYNNYIKMGRALFSWLLDKCHHTLNIFEKIKKKKTEEKHRLLISPEARKQLLNATNIRKNYTTLCMLVYSSLIRPNEIRQIQIKHIHLDKFYIEIPAENAKNHKTRYAALTPQLVARLFEMHLERYPLDYYLFGSCIEPAAKPAAKKTYTDYFDTVRTKLKWDKNYTLYSFRDTGITEMLESGIPNIDVMKHADHSSLDVTTIYTKHQDNNLIAKIASRAPEF
;
A
#
# COMPACT_ATOMS: atom_id res chain seq x y z
N LEU A 1 -9.07 -41.68 9.69
CA LEU A 1 -9.66 -40.68 8.78
C LEU A 1 -10.96 -40.15 9.39
N PRO A 2 -11.27 -38.85 9.34
CA PRO A 2 -12.55 -38.33 9.82
C PRO A 2 -13.70 -38.87 8.96
N LYS A 3 -14.86 -39.02 9.57
CA LYS A 3 -16.09 -39.47 8.87
C LYS A 3 -16.54 -38.53 7.73
N VAL A 4 -16.03 -37.31 7.69
CA VAL A 4 -16.36 -36.26 6.70
C VAL A 4 -15.09 -35.63 6.20
N LEU A 5 -14.84 -35.70 4.88
CA LEU A 5 -13.65 -35.12 4.24
C LEU A 5 -13.83 -33.66 3.78
N TYR A 6 -15.07 -33.20 3.63
CA TYR A 6 -15.39 -31.82 3.30
C TYR A 6 -16.76 -31.40 3.82
N TYR A 7 -16.93 -30.09 4.01
CA TYR A 7 -18.25 -29.47 4.12
C TYR A 7 -18.56 -28.72 2.84
N PRO A 8 -19.78 -28.86 2.27
CA PRO A 8 -20.13 -28.28 0.98
C PRO A 8 -20.06 -26.76 0.98
N ALA A 9 -19.86 -26.20 -0.20
CA ALA A 9 -19.85 -24.77 -0.43
C ALA A 9 -21.23 -24.16 -0.17
N THR A 10 -21.27 -23.05 0.56
CA THR A 10 -22.51 -22.31 0.87
C THR A 10 -22.29 -20.80 0.70
N LEU A 11 -23.34 -20.10 0.18
CA LEU A 11 -23.34 -18.64 0.12
C LEU A 11 -23.65 -18.07 1.51
N LYS A 12 -22.84 -17.12 1.93
CA LYS A 12 -23.06 -16.34 3.16
C LYS A 12 -22.97 -14.84 2.89
N LYS A 13 -23.63 -14.07 3.76
CA LYS A 13 -23.57 -12.60 3.76
C LYS A 13 -23.20 -12.13 5.17
N CYS A 14 -22.21 -11.22 5.26
CA CYS A 14 -21.84 -10.59 6.52
C CYS A 14 -21.74 -9.09 6.28
N GLY A 15 -22.22 -8.27 7.21
CA GLY A 15 -22.26 -6.80 7.08
C GLY A 15 -20.92 -6.15 6.75
N SER A 16 -19.82 -6.64 7.33
CA SER A 16 -18.46 -6.11 7.11
C SER A 16 -17.74 -6.72 5.90
N ILE A 17 -18.13 -7.92 5.45
CA ILE A 17 -17.43 -8.69 4.41
C ILE A 17 -18.24 -8.74 3.09
N GLY A 18 -19.56 -8.45 3.15
CA GLY A 18 -20.46 -8.60 2.00
C GLY A 18 -20.80 -10.05 1.69
N TYR A 19 -20.96 -10.39 0.38
CA TYR A 19 -21.25 -11.75 -0.06
C TYR A 19 -19.98 -12.58 -0.22
N PHE A 20 -20.02 -13.83 0.27
CA PHE A 20 -18.93 -14.79 0.10
C PHE A 20 -19.43 -16.23 0.09
N VAL A 21 -18.71 -17.09 -0.64
CA VAL A 21 -18.90 -18.55 -0.60
C VAL A 21 -17.89 -19.14 0.38
N GLN A 22 -18.36 -20.02 1.25
CA GLN A 22 -17.55 -20.71 2.24
C GLN A 22 -17.72 -22.22 2.12
N TYR A 23 -16.60 -22.94 2.18
CA TYR A 23 -16.53 -24.40 2.29
C TYR A 23 -15.37 -24.81 3.17
N SER A 24 -15.30 -26.08 3.57
CA SER A 24 -14.17 -26.60 4.35
C SER A 24 -13.70 -27.93 3.80
N VAL A 25 -12.42 -28.19 3.83
CA VAL A 25 -11.78 -29.43 3.34
C VAL A 25 -10.89 -29.97 4.43
N TYR A 26 -10.90 -31.29 4.61
CA TYR A 26 -10.00 -31.94 5.55
C TYR A 26 -8.55 -31.86 5.06
N ASN A 27 -7.70 -31.37 5.94
CA ASN A 27 -6.26 -31.31 5.71
C ASN A 27 -5.58 -32.46 6.47
N PRO A 28 -5.02 -33.46 5.76
CA PRO A 28 -4.38 -34.61 6.38
C PRO A 28 -3.12 -34.24 7.18
N ASP A 29 -2.40 -33.20 6.76
CA ASP A 29 -1.14 -32.81 7.39
C ASP A 29 -1.36 -32.18 8.78
N THR A 30 -2.49 -31.51 8.97
CA THR A 30 -2.85 -30.86 10.23
C THR A 30 -3.90 -31.64 11.03
N ALA A 31 -4.46 -32.69 10.45
CA ALA A 31 -5.61 -33.46 10.96
C ALA A 31 -6.82 -32.58 11.32
N LYS A 32 -7.04 -31.47 10.61
CA LYS A 32 -8.10 -30.47 10.86
C LYS A 32 -8.84 -30.11 9.57
N MET A 33 -10.03 -29.52 9.75
CA MET A 33 -10.81 -28.96 8.66
C MET A 33 -10.37 -27.54 8.34
N ASP A 34 -9.79 -27.35 7.16
CA ASP A 34 -9.41 -26.02 6.65
C ASP A 34 -10.60 -25.32 6.04
N ARG A 35 -10.92 -24.15 6.58
CA ARG A 35 -12.01 -23.30 6.07
C ARG A 35 -11.51 -22.45 4.90
N LYS A 36 -12.20 -22.53 3.75
CA LYS A 36 -11.94 -21.73 2.55
C LYS A 36 -13.07 -20.71 2.34
N VAL A 37 -12.69 -19.48 1.92
CA VAL A 37 -13.63 -18.37 1.71
C VAL A 37 -13.32 -17.68 0.41
N ILE A 38 -14.32 -17.55 -0.48
CA ILE A 38 -14.24 -16.83 -1.75
C ILE A 38 -15.12 -15.59 -1.63
N LYS A 39 -14.51 -14.39 -1.59
CA LYS A 39 -15.24 -13.11 -1.54
C LYS A 39 -15.84 -12.78 -2.90
N LEU A 40 -17.10 -12.35 -2.93
CA LEU A 40 -17.86 -12.13 -4.16
C LEU A 40 -18.27 -10.66 -4.39
N ASN A 41 -17.76 -9.70 -3.61
CA ASN A 41 -18.18 -8.30 -3.70
C ASN A 41 -17.91 -7.70 -5.09
N ARG A 42 -16.70 -7.90 -5.64
CA ARG A 42 -16.34 -7.43 -7.00
C ARG A 42 -17.19 -8.10 -8.09
N VAL A 43 -17.51 -9.37 -7.91
CA VAL A 43 -18.36 -10.12 -8.82
C VAL A 43 -19.80 -9.62 -8.72
N ARG A 44 -20.29 -9.29 -7.50
CA ARG A 44 -21.63 -8.72 -7.30
C ARG A 44 -21.85 -7.42 -8.07
N GLU A 45 -20.83 -6.58 -8.18
CA GLU A 45 -20.87 -5.29 -8.91
C GLU A 45 -21.04 -5.47 -10.44
N GLN A 46 -20.75 -6.64 -10.98
CA GLN A 46 -20.88 -6.96 -12.41
C GLN A 46 -22.33 -7.33 -12.83
N TYR A 47 -23.23 -7.57 -11.87
CA TYR A 47 -24.61 -7.99 -12.13
C TYR A 47 -25.59 -6.87 -11.80
N ALA A 48 -26.48 -6.54 -12.74
CA ALA A 48 -27.50 -5.51 -12.58
C ALA A 48 -28.49 -5.85 -11.46
N THR A 49 -28.88 -7.14 -11.36
CA THR A 49 -29.88 -7.58 -10.39
C THR A 49 -29.30 -8.61 -9.38
N LEU A 50 -29.90 -8.64 -8.19
CA LEU A 50 -29.57 -9.63 -7.18
C LEU A 50 -29.97 -11.07 -7.63
N ARG A 51 -30.96 -11.19 -8.51
CA ARG A 51 -31.42 -12.48 -9.06
C ARG A 51 -30.36 -13.09 -9.97
N GLU A 52 -29.80 -12.35 -10.90
CA GLU A 52 -28.71 -12.78 -11.79
C GLU A 52 -27.45 -13.16 -11.00
N PHE A 53 -27.07 -12.30 -10.04
CA PHE A 53 -25.96 -12.62 -9.15
C PHE A 53 -26.15 -13.94 -8.39
N LYS A 54 -27.36 -14.18 -7.84
CA LYS A 54 -27.66 -15.44 -7.14
C LYS A 54 -27.65 -16.65 -8.08
N ALA A 55 -28.08 -16.51 -9.34
CA ALA A 55 -27.99 -17.57 -10.35
C ALA A 55 -26.52 -17.95 -10.61
N TYR A 56 -25.66 -16.97 -10.89
CA TYR A 56 -24.22 -17.20 -11.03
C TYR A 56 -23.61 -17.89 -9.80
N VAL A 57 -23.94 -17.43 -8.60
CA VAL A 57 -23.41 -18.02 -7.35
C VAL A 57 -23.87 -19.46 -7.18
N LYS A 58 -25.09 -19.79 -7.60
CA LYS A 58 -25.61 -21.17 -7.58
C LYS A 58 -24.79 -22.11 -8.47
N GLU A 59 -24.41 -21.65 -9.68
CA GLU A 59 -23.53 -22.41 -10.59
C GLU A 59 -22.12 -22.56 -10.02
N LEU A 60 -21.56 -21.48 -9.47
CA LEU A 60 -20.25 -21.49 -8.81
C LEU A 60 -20.23 -22.50 -7.64
N ILE A 61 -21.25 -22.52 -6.79
CA ILE A 61 -21.37 -23.47 -5.68
C ILE A 61 -21.50 -24.91 -6.20
N ALA A 62 -22.26 -25.12 -7.26
CA ALA A 62 -22.39 -26.44 -7.87
C ALA A 62 -21.02 -26.95 -8.39
N SER A 63 -20.28 -26.11 -9.11
CA SER A 63 -18.95 -26.45 -9.61
C SER A 63 -17.96 -26.78 -8.48
N ILE A 64 -17.95 -25.98 -7.41
CA ILE A 64 -17.08 -26.25 -6.24
C ILE A 64 -17.46 -27.57 -5.59
N ASN A 65 -18.77 -27.87 -5.42
CA ASN A 65 -19.22 -29.11 -4.78
C ASN A 65 -18.90 -30.36 -5.61
N VAL A 66 -18.99 -30.28 -6.93
CA VAL A 66 -18.52 -31.36 -7.84
C VAL A 66 -17.04 -31.63 -7.65
N SER A 67 -16.22 -30.57 -7.63
CA SER A 67 -14.77 -30.71 -7.39
C SER A 67 -14.45 -31.30 -6.01
N LEU A 68 -15.20 -30.94 -4.97
CA LEU A 68 -15.07 -31.50 -3.63
C LEU A 68 -15.44 -32.97 -3.55
N GLN A 69 -16.47 -33.42 -4.29
CA GLN A 69 -16.85 -34.82 -4.41
C GLN A 69 -15.77 -35.65 -5.12
N GLN A 70 -15.24 -35.15 -6.25
CA GLN A 70 -14.16 -35.81 -6.99
C GLN A 70 -12.88 -35.93 -6.11
N PHE A 71 -12.54 -34.89 -5.40
CA PHE A 71 -11.40 -34.91 -4.45
C PHE A 71 -11.61 -35.97 -3.35
N SER A 72 -12.80 -36.16 -2.87
CA SER A 72 -13.16 -37.19 -1.88
C SER A 72 -13.04 -38.60 -2.46
N LEU A 73 -13.48 -38.83 -3.68
CA LEU A 73 -13.42 -40.14 -4.37
C LEU A 73 -11.98 -40.57 -4.61
N VAL A 74 -11.11 -39.68 -5.16
CA VAL A 74 -9.68 -39.99 -5.42
C VAL A 74 -8.93 -40.35 -4.14
N LYS A 75 -9.27 -39.76 -2.99
CA LYS A 75 -8.65 -40.15 -1.71
C LYS A 75 -9.20 -41.45 -1.11
N PHE A 76 -10.45 -41.82 -1.43
CA PHE A 76 -11.00 -43.11 -1.00
C PHE A 76 -10.41 -44.28 -1.81
N GLU A 77 -10.19 -44.14 -3.10
CA GLU A 77 -9.60 -45.17 -3.95
C GLU A 77 -8.15 -45.51 -3.54
N ASN A 78 -7.38 -44.51 -3.08
CA ASN A 78 -5.99 -44.73 -2.61
C ASN A 78 -5.89 -45.37 -1.21
N VAL A 79 -7.00 -45.62 -0.50
CA VAL A 79 -7.01 -46.16 0.86
C VAL A 79 -7.53 -47.64 0.90
N ILE A 80 -8.12 -48.14 -0.18
CA ILE A 80 -8.76 -49.49 -0.23
C ILE A 80 -7.95 -50.44 -1.13
N ALA A 81 -6.65 -50.39 -1.17
CA ALA A 81 -5.88 -51.46 -1.78
C ALA A 81 -4.63 -51.83 -0.98
N PRO A 82 -4.77 -52.82 -0.08
CA PRO A 82 -3.74 -53.84 -0.02
C PRO A 82 -4.35 -55.26 -0.15
N GLY A 83 -3.95 -55.93 -1.21
CA GLY A 83 -3.95 -57.39 -1.28
C GLY A 83 -5.10 -58.07 -1.99
N VAL A 84 -4.99 -58.27 -3.31
CA VAL A 84 -5.28 -59.54 -4.00
C VAL A 84 -4.30 -59.69 -5.15
N SER A 85 -3.48 -60.75 -5.06
CA SER A 85 -2.62 -61.24 -6.11
C SER A 85 -3.44 -61.94 -7.18
N SER A 86 -3.29 -61.65 -8.44
CA SER A 86 -3.14 -62.66 -9.49
C SER A 86 -2.89 -62.05 -10.88
N SER A 87 -1.83 -62.56 -11.47
CA SER A 87 -1.50 -62.84 -12.91
C SER A 87 -1.72 -61.78 -13.95
N ALA A 88 -0.54 -61.38 -14.44
CA ALA A 88 -0.12 -61.16 -15.81
C ALA A 88 -1.16 -60.82 -16.89
N ASP A 89 -1.06 -59.59 -17.42
CA ASP A 89 -0.94 -59.35 -18.86
C ASP A 89 -0.26 -57.98 -19.10
N GLU A 90 0.66 -57.96 -20.03
CA GLU A 90 1.53 -56.90 -20.40
C GLU A 90 0.74 -55.69 -20.96
N MET A 91 0.95 -54.50 -20.39
CA MET A 91 0.77 -53.23 -21.07
C MET A 91 1.87 -52.23 -20.70
N PRO A 92 2.19 -51.26 -21.55
CA PRO A 92 3.51 -50.68 -21.66
C PRO A 92 3.90 -49.85 -20.45
N THR A 93 5.14 -50.02 -20.07
CA THR A 93 5.90 -49.31 -19.06
C THR A 93 5.78 -47.77 -19.25
N VAL A 94 4.86 -47.13 -18.50
CA VAL A 94 5.02 -45.73 -18.23
C VAL A 94 6.16 -45.61 -17.24
N GLN A 95 7.28 -45.15 -17.73
CA GLN A 95 8.42 -44.77 -16.90
C GLN A 95 7.92 -43.78 -15.84
N THR A 96 7.77 -44.26 -14.61
CA THR A 96 7.75 -43.39 -13.41
C THR A 96 9.09 -42.68 -13.44
N THR A 97 9.08 -41.46 -13.92
CA THR A 97 10.18 -40.54 -13.69
C THR A 97 10.32 -40.42 -12.16
N SER A 98 11.39 -41.07 -11.68
CA SER A 98 11.92 -40.85 -10.35
C SER A 98 11.87 -39.36 -10.03
N ALA A 99 11.23 -38.95 -8.94
CA ALA A 99 11.26 -37.58 -8.48
C ALA A 99 12.72 -37.15 -8.38
N ASP A 100 13.09 -36.26 -9.29
CA ASP A 100 14.39 -35.59 -9.30
C ASP A 100 14.61 -35.02 -7.89
N PRO A 101 15.78 -35.19 -7.26
CA PRO A 101 16.03 -34.65 -5.93
C PRO A 101 15.75 -33.16 -5.97
N GLN A 102 14.71 -32.70 -5.25
CA GLN A 102 14.15 -31.35 -5.31
C GLN A 102 15.30 -30.34 -5.34
N LYS A 103 15.47 -29.67 -6.47
CA LYS A 103 16.48 -28.65 -6.68
C LYS A 103 16.27 -27.55 -5.65
N LYS A 104 17.09 -27.56 -4.58
CA LYS A 104 17.00 -26.54 -3.52
C LYS A 104 17.32 -25.16 -4.08
N HIS A 105 16.51 -24.17 -3.70
CA HIS A 105 16.64 -22.80 -4.18
C HIS A 105 17.45 -21.96 -3.18
N ALA A 106 18.63 -21.52 -3.60
CA ALA A 106 19.45 -20.66 -2.74
C ALA A 106 18.72 -19.34 -2.43
N VAL A 107 18.75 -18.91 -1.18
CA VAL A 107 18.15 -17.64 -0.71
C VAL A 107 18.61 -16.45 -1.57
N LYS A 108 19.91 -16.41 -1.92
CA LYS A 108 20.51 -15.35 -2.74
C LYS A 108 19.86 -15.25 -4.12
N ASP A 109 19.67 -16.38 -4.79
CA ASP A 109 19.18 -16.42 -6.17
C ASP A 109 17.67 -16.17 -6.23
N SER A 110 16.91 -16.71 -5.27
CA SER A 110 15.48 -16.45 -5.15
C SER A 110 15.18 -14.98 -4.89
N ILE A 111 15.94 -14.34 -4.00
CA ILE A 111 15.82 -12.89 -3.76
C ILE A 111 16.17 -12.09 -5.01
N LYS A 112 17.22 -12.48 -5.76
CA LYS A 112 17.59 -11.79 -7.01
C LYS A 112 16.45 -11.88 -8.03
N SER A 113 15.87 -13.06 -8.21
CA SER A 113 14.74 -13.26 -9.13
C SER A 113 13.50 -12.46 -8.70
N PHE A 114 13.16 -12.46 -7.41
CA PHE A 114 12.07 -11.66 -6.85
C PHE A 114 12.25 -10.16 -7.11
N ILE A 115 13.44 -9.62 -6.85
CA ILE A 115 13.74 -8.20 -7.07
C ILE A 115 13.63 -7.85 -8.56
N ASN A 116 14.20 -8.66 -9.46
CA ASN A 116 14.15 -8.43 -10.90
C ASN A 116 12.70 -8.40 -11.44
N GLU A 117 11.81 -9.25 -10.91
CA GLU A 117 10.40 -9.26 -11.31
C GLU A 117 9.68 -8.03 -10.75
N LYS A 118 9.89 -7.70 -9.48
CA LYS A 118 9.28 -6.53 -8.84
C LYS A 118 9.75 -5.18 -9.40
N GLU A 119 10.94 -5.10 -9.98
CA GLU A 119 11.43 -3.89 -10.66
C GLU A 119 10.60 -3.52 -11.89
N LYS A 120 9.99 -4.51 -12.56
CA LYS A 120 9.11 -4.28 -13.71
C LYS A 120 7.72 -3.76 -13.30
N GLU A 121 7.30 -4.04 -12.06
CA GLU A 121 5.95 -3.73 -11.57
C GLU A 121 5.90 -2.47 -10.69
N LEU A 122 6.98 -2.16 -10.00
CA LEU A 122 6.97 -1.19 -8.91
C LEU A 122 7.77 0.06 -9.23
N ARG A 123 7.31 1.19 -8.69
CA ARG A 123 8.06 2.45 -8.73
C ARG A 123 9.37 2.35 -7.95
N VAL A 124 10.38 3.13 -8.39
CA VAL A 124 11.72 3.21 -7.80
C VAL A 124 11.70 3.38 -6.27
N ASP A 125 10.77 4.20 -5.74
CA ASP A 125 10.68 4.43 -4.29
C ASP A 125 10.15 3.22 -3.51
N SER A 126 9.19 2.48 -4.08
CA SER A 126 8.74 1.20 -3.51
C SER A 126 9.86 0.17 -3.56
N MET A 127 10.58 0.08 -4.67
CA MET A 127 11.70 -0.83 -4.84
C MET A 127 12.83 -0.60 -3.83
N ARG A 128 13.09 0.65 -3.44
CA ARG A 128 14.08 0.95 -2.39
C ARG A 128 13.78 0.20 -1.09
N SER A 129 12.52 0.15 -0.69
CA SER A 129 12.10 -0.56 0.54
C SER A 129 12.27 -2.07 0.39
N TYR A 130 11.88 -2.66 -0.76
CA TYR A 130 12.08 -4.08 -1.04
C TYR A 130 13.56 -4.46 -1.09
N ARG A 131 14.40 -3.68 -1.78
CA ARG A 131 15.85 -3.91 -1.83
C ARG A 131 16.49 -3.82 -0.43
N SER A 132 16.06 -2.86 0.40
CA SER A 132 16.55 -2.74 1.78
C SER A 132 16.16 -3.95 2.62
N PHE A 133 14.91 -4.37 2.58
CA PHE A 133 14.41 -5.55 3.29
C PHE A 133 15.15 -6.82 2.86
N THR A 134 15.19 -7.10 1.55
CA THR A 134 15.79 -8.33 1.03
C THR A 134 17.29 -8.41 1.27
N ARG A 135 18.00 -7.27 1.25
CA ARG A 135 19.41 -7.21 1.62
C ARG A 135 19.60 -7.63 3.07
N ILE A 136 18.82 -7.05 3.99
CA ILE A 136 18.92 -7.35 5.42
C ILE A 136 18.52 -8.78 5.73
N PHE A 137 17.47 -9.30 5.08
CA PHE A 137 17.03 -10.69 5.23
C PHE A 137 18.10 -11.67 4.73
N LYS A 138 18.66 -11.42 3.53
CA LYS A 138 19.77 -12.22 2.98
C LYS A 138 20.99 -12.25 3.88
N GLU A 139 21.43 -11.09 4.39
CA GLU A 139 22.57 -10.97 5.31
C GLU A 139 22.32 -11.75 6.61
N TRP A 140 21.11 -11.64 7.15
CA TRP A 140 20.71 -12.37 8.35
C TRP A 140 20.68 -13.89 8.12
N CYS A 141 20.08 -14.35 7.03
CA CYS A 141 20.06 -15.76 6.65
C CYS A 141 21.49 -16.32 6.54
N SER A 142 22.40 -15.61 5.86
CA SER A 142 23.79 -16.01 5.71
C SER A 142 24.50 -16.16 7.07
N ARG A 143 24.29 -15.23 8.02
CA ARG A 143 24.88 -15.28 9.35
C ARG A 143 24.32 -16.41 10.23
N ASN A 144 23.09 -16.83 9.96
CA ASN A 144 22.40 -17.88 10.75
C ASN A 144 22.40 -19.25 10.03
N GLY A 145 23.21 -19.43 8.98
CA GLY A 145 23.37 -20.71 8.31
C GLY A 145 22.19 -21.12 7.42
N VAL A 146 21.22 -20.24 7.17
CA VAL A 146 20.06 -20.49 6.30
C VAL A 146 20.48 -20.28 4.85
N LYS A 147 20.75 -21.35 4.12
CA LYS A 147 21.28 -21.30 2.74
C LYS A 147 20.18 -21.38 1.69
N PHE A 148 19.13 -22.15 1.94
CA PHE A 148 18.06 -22.42 0.99
C PHE A 148 16.72 -21.89 1.47
N ILE A 149 15.84 -21.55 0.53
CA ILE A 149 14.49 -21.03 0.81
C ILE A 149 13.65 -22.10 1.51
N GLU A 150 13.80 -23.36 1.13
CA GLU A 150 13.06 -24.49 1.70
C GLU A 150 13.40 -24.73 3.17
N ASP A 151 14.58 -24.29 3.62
CA ASP A 151 14.99 -24.39 5.02
C ASP A 151 14.37 -23.25 5.88
N CYS A 152 13.70 -22.28 5.25
CA CYS A 152 13.04 -21.19 5.95
C CYS A 152 11.72 -21.66 6.57
N THR A 153 11.60 -21.57 7.88
CA THR A 153 10.41 -21.93 8.65
C THR A 153 9.76 -20.72 9.29
N HIS A 154 8.59 -20.89 9.90
CA HIS A 154 7.99 -19.85 10.73
C HIS A 154 8.94 -19.40 11.87
N ALA A 155 9.70 -20.33 12.45
CA ALA A 155 10.72 -20.00 13.46
C ALA A 155 11.85 -19.13 12.88
N THR A 156 12.23 -19.35 11.63
CA THR A 156 13.18 -18.49 10.89
C THR A 156 12.64 -17.07 10.79
N ALA A 157 11.38 -16.90 10.37
CA ALA A 157 10.75 -15.58 10.28
C ALA A 157 10.64 -14.90 11.66
N ALA A 158 10.27 -15.64 12.71
CA ALA A 158 10.18 -15.10 14.06
C ALA A 158 11.55 -14.61 14.57
N LYS A 159 12.60 -15.43 14.46
CA LYS A 159 13.96 -15.05 14.85
C LYS A 159 14.50 -13.85 14.05
N PHE A 160 14.21 -13.79 12.75
CA PHE A 160 14.56 -12.63 11.93
C PHE A 160 13.83 -11.37 12.39
N MET A 161 12.54 -11.45 12.70
CA MET A 161 11.77 -10.31 13.17
C MET A 161 12.18 -9.86 14.57
N ASP A 162 12.61 -10.78 15.45
CA ASP A 162 13.20 -10.45 16.74
C ASP A 162 14.54 -9.72 16.57
N TYR A 163 15.39 -10.19 15.64
CA TYR A 163 16.62 -9.49 15.28
C TYR A 163 16.34 -8.06 14.77
N VAL A 164 15.36 -7.92 13.87
CA VAL A 164 14.97 -6.61 13.32
C VAL A 164 14.51 -5.66 14.43
N TYR A 165 13.74 -6.15 15.39
CA TYR A 165 13.17 -5.31 16.44
C TYR A 165 14.17 -5.03 17.57
N ASN A 166 14.83 -6.06 18.11
CA ASN A 166 15.64 -5.95 19.31
C ASN A 166 17.11 -5.58 19.05
N VAL A 167 17.67 -6.01 17.89
CA VAL A 167 19.09 -5.76 17.58
C VAL A 167 19.26 -4.57 16.66
N ARG A 168 18.33 -4.39 15.68
CA ARG A 168 18.38 -3.24 14.79
C ARG A 168 17.57 -2.04 15.30
N ASP A 169 16.84 -2.19 16.38
CA ASP A 169 16.06 -1.14 17.07
C ASP A 169 15.18 -0.33 16.12
N VAL A 170 14.39 -1.04 15.30
CA VAL A 170 13.51 -0.35 14.34
C VAL A 170 12.18 0.01 15.00
N SER A 171 11.58 1.14 14.58
CA SER A 171 10.25 1.54 15.04
C SER A 171 9.17 0.50 14.70
N ALA A 172 8.05 0.49 15.46
CA ALA A 172 6.91 -0.39 15.20
C ALA A 172 6.37 -0.27 13.76
N VAL A 173 6.38 0.94 13.18
CA VAL A 173 6.01 1.19 11.77
C VAL A 173 6.96 0.46 10.82
N SER A 174 8.27 0.59 11.04
CA SER A 174 9.29 -0.09 10.24
C SER A 174 9.19 -1.60 10.38
N TYR A 175 9.01 -2.12 11.61
CA TYR A 175 8.76 -3.53 11.88
C TYR A 175 7.57 -4.07 11.09
N ASN A 176 6.43 -3.36 11.11
CA ASN A 176 5.23 -3.76 10.38
C ASN A 176 5.45 -3.73 8.85
N ASN A 177 6.30 -2.82 8.35
CA ASN A 177 6.70 -2.80 6.94
C ASN A 177 7.57 -4.01 6.58
N TYR A 178 8.46 -4.47 7.47
CA TYR A 178 9.23 -5.71 7.26
C TYR A 178 8.32 -6.92 7.15
N ILE A 179 7.28 -7.04 8.00
CA ILE A 179 6.27 -8.11 7.88
C ILE A 179 5.59 -8.05 6.51
N LYS A 180 5.17 -6.86 6.07
CA LYS A 180 4.51 -6.68 4.76
C LYS A 180 5.41 -7.14 3.61
N MET A 181 6.69 -6.76 3.63
CA MET A 181 7.65 -7.13 2.59
C MET A 181 8.00 -8.62 2.64
N GLY A 182 8.14 -9.19 3.84
CA GLY A 182 8.35 -10.63 4.03
C GLY A 182 7.17 -11.46 3.50
N ARG A 183 5.94 -11.04 3.80
CA ARG A 183 4.74 -11.67 3.23
C ARG A 183 4.72 -11.60 1.71
N ALA A 184 5.10 -10.47 1.12
CA ALA A 184 5.15 -10.34 -0.33
C ALA A 184 6.21 -11.25 -0.98
N LEU A 185 7.39 -11.38 -0.37
CA LEU A 185 8.44 -12.29 -0.83
C LEU A 185 7.97 -13.75 -0.78
N PHE A 186 7.43 -14.20 0.36
CA PHE A 186 7.01 -15.59 0.51
C PHE A 186 5.71 -15.91 -0.22
N SER A 187 4.81 -14.96 -0.49
CA SER A 187 3.70 -15.16 -1.43
C SER A 187 4.22 -15.39 -2.86
N TRP A 188 5.20 -14.60 -3.29
CA TRP A 188 5.83 -14.79 -4.59
C TRP A 188 6.55 -16.16 -4.70
N LEU A 189 7.22 -16.60 -3.62
CA LEU A 189 7.85 -17.93 -3.57
C LEU A 189 6.83 -19.07 -3.64
N LEU A 190 5.65 -18.91 -3.05
CA LEU A 190 4.53 -19.85 -3.18
C LEU A 190 4.04 -19.92 -4.63
N ASP A 191 3.84 -18.77 -5.28
CA ASP A 191 3.40 -18.68 -6.68
C ASP A 191 4.38 -19.34 -7.64
N LYS A 192 5.69 -19.35 -7.30
CA LYS A 192 6.76 -20.03 -8.07
C LYS A 192 6.98 -21.50 -7.65
N CYS A 193 6.18 -22.03 -6.73
CA CYS A 193 6.35 -23.37 -6.15
C CYS A 193 7.73 -23.61 -5.48
N HIS A 194 8.42 -22.55 -5.06
CA HIS A 194 9.71 -22.65 -4.37
C HIS A 194 9.55 -22.82 -2.84
N HIS A 195 8.34 -22.66 -2.32
CA HIS A 195 8.00 -22.86 -0.91
C HIS A 195 6.54 -23.33 -0.77
N THR A 196 6.20 -23.95 0.36
CA THR A 196 4.87 -24.53 0.62
C THR A 196 3.98 -23.65 1.50
N LEU A 197 4.56 -22.66 2.19
CA LEU A 197 3.82 -21.78 3.10
C LEU A 197 4.45 -20.38 3.20
N ASN A 198 3.63 -19.39 3.53
CA ASN A 198 4.13 -18.04 3.82
C ASN A 198 4.56 -17.94 5.29
N ILE A 199 5.86 -18.04 5.54
CA ILE A 199 6.42 -18.06 6.91
C ILE A 199 6.16 -16.79 7.71
N PHE A 200 5.83 -15.65 7.06
CA PHE A 200 5.48 -14.38 7.71
C PHE A 200 3.98 -14.24 8.00
N GLU A 201 3.13 -15.19 7.57
CA GLU A 201 1.67 -15.08 7.72
C GLU A 201 1.24 -14.89 9.17
N LYS A 202 1.79 -15.70 10.07
CA LYS A 202 1.43 -15.72 11.50
C LYS A 202 2.15 -14.65 12.32
N ILE A 203 3.11 -13.90 11.76
CA ILE A 203 3.83 -12.85 12.50
C ILE A 203 2.86 -11.70 12.82
N LYS A 204 2.71 -11.40 14.10
CA LYS A 204 1.83 -10.35 14.60
C LYS A 204 2.46 -8.97 14.39
N LYS A 205 1.64 -8.02 13.94
CA LYS A 205 2.03 -6.61 13.88
C LYS A 205 2.17 -6.01 15.29
N LYS A 206 3.06 -5.05 15.43
CA LYS A 206 3.18 -4.25 16.64
C LYS A 206 2.22 -3.07 16.57
N LYS A 207 1.67 -2.66 17.73
CA LYS A 207 0.86 -1.44 17.85
C LYS A 207 1.73 -0.25 17.50
N THR A 208 1.25 0.60 16.62
CA THR A 208 1.92 1.85 16.25
C THR A 208 1.30 3.00 17.04
N GLU A 209 2.15 3.88 17.54
CA GLU A 209 1.66 5.13 18.12
C GLU A 209 1.08 6.02 17.03
N GLU A 210 0.00 6.73 17.33
CA GLU A 210 -0.51 7.76 16.44
C GLU A 210 0.50 8.90 16.38
N LYS A 211 0.90 9.26 15.16
CA LYS A 211 1.76 10.42 14.98
C LYS A 211 0.95 11.67 15.26
N HIS A 212 1.29 12.39 16.31
CA HIS A 212 0.82 13.77 16.47
C HIS A 212 1.37 14.60 15.31
N ARG A 213 0.47 15.12 14.48
CA ARG A 213 0.82 15.98 13.36
C ARG A 213 0.96 17.39 13.89
N LEU A 214 2.15 17.95 13.76
CA LEU A 214 2.39 19.33 14.17
C LEU A 214 1.98 20.26 13.04
N LEU A 215 0.95 21.08 13.29
CA LEU A 215 0.43 22.05 12.33
C LEU A 215 1.30 23.32 12.37
N ILE A 216 1.55 23.91 11.20
CA ILE A 216 2.28 25.19 11.09
C ILE A 216 1.36 26.32 11.54
N SER A 217 1.74 27.03 12.61
CA SER A 217 0.90 28.09 13.15
C SER A 217 0.72 29.27 12.17
N PRO A 218 -0.35 30.08 12.30
CA PRO A 218 -0.53 31.29 11.49
C PRO A 218 0.66 32.26 11.60
N GLU A 219 1.25 32.40 12.80
CA GLU A 219 2.40 33.25 13.07
C GLU A 219 3.63 32.77 12.32
N ALA A 220 3.89 31.46 12.31
CA ALA A 220 5.00 30.85 11.57
C ALA A 220 4.82 31.08 10.06
N ARG A 221 3.60 30.93 9.52
CA ARG A 221 3.32 31.22 8.11
C ARG A 221 3.52 32.70 7.78
N LYS A 222 3.10 33.61 8.66
CA LYS A 222 3.33 35.06 8.50
C LYS A 222 4.81 35.38 8.55
N GLN A 223 5.59 34.75 9.42
CA GLN A 223 7.07 34.87 9.44
C GLN A 223 7.67 34.45 8.10
N LEU A 224 7.23 33.34 7.52
CA LEU A 224 7.73 32.86 6.23
C LEU A 224 7.41 33.84 5.10
N LEU A 225 6.20 34.37 5.06
CA LEU A 225 5.77 35.36 4.06
C LEU A 225 6.60 36.65 4.09
N ASN A 226 7.01 37.09 5.28
CA ASN A 226 7.74 38.35 5.52
C ASN A 226 9.25 38.15 5.52
N ALA A 227 9.77 36.93 5.44
CA ALA A 227 11.18 36.64 5.53
C ALA A 227 11.94 37.08 4.27
N THR A 228 12.81 38.08 4.40
CA THR A 228 13.67 38.58 3.31
C THR A 228 14.87 37.68 3.02
N ASN A 229 15.26 36.85 3.98
CA ASN A 229 16.41 35.95 3.89
C ASN A 229 16.03 34.52 3.41
N ILE A 230 14.76 34.32 3.01
CA ILE A 230 14.24 33.10 2.40
C ILE A 230 13.89 33.40 0.93
N ARG A 231 14.17 32.46 0.05
CA ARG A 231 13.84 32.58 -1.38
C ARG A 231 12.32 32.69 -1.57
N LYS A 232 11.85 33.72 -2.26
CA LYS A 232 10.41 33.94 -2.53
C LYS A 232 9.75 32.73 -3.17
N ASN A 233 10.42 32.08 -4.13
CA ASN A 233 9.89 30.87 -4.80
C ASN A 233 9.74 29.69 -3.85
N TYR A 234 10.55 29.60 -2.77
CA TYR A 234 10.35 28.57 -1.76
C TYR A 234 9.09 28.82 -0.92
N THR A 235 8.78 30.08 -0.64
CA THR A 235 7.50 30.43 -0.02
C THR A 235 6.34 30.02 -0.90
N THR A 236 6.41 30.29 -2.21
CA THR A 236 5.41 29.81 -3.20
C THR A 236 5.28 28.27 -3.19
N LEU A 237 6.40 27.54 -3.10
CA LEU A 237 6.39 26.08 -2.96
C LEU A 237 5.65 25.64 -1.68
N CYS A 238 5.92 26.27 -0.54
CA CYS A 238 5.22 25.98 0.71
C CYS A 238 3.71 26.28 0.60
N MET A 239 3.33 27.34 -0.09
CA MET A 239 1.92 27.69 -0.35
C MET A 239 1.25 26.63 -1.24
N LEU A 240 1.92 26.10 -2.25
CA LEU A 240 1.41 24.99 -3.07
C LEU A 240 1.16 23.73 -2.22
N VAL A 241 2.06 23.41 -1.29
CA VAL A 241 1.88 22.30 -0.37
C VAL A 241 0.69 22.53 0.57
N TYR A 242 0.50 23.76 1.03
CA TYR A 242 -0.54 24.14 1.99
C TYR A 242 -1.93 24.26 1.35
N SER A 243 -2.10 25.09 0.32
CA SER A 243 -3.41 25.41 -0.22
C SER A 243 -3.85 24.53 -1.40
N SER A 244 -2.91 24.14 -2.26
CA SER A 244 -3.22 23.22 -3.37
C SER A 244 -3.05 21.75 -2.98
N LEU A 245 -2.62 21.48 -1.75
CA LEU A 245 -2.44 20.14 -1.20
C LEU A 245 -1.60 19.23 -2.12
N ILE A 246 -0.64 19.77 -2.85
CA ILE A 246 0.24 19.00 -3.73
C ILE A 246 1.38 18.40 -2.90
N ARG A 247 1.67 17.11 -3.11
CA ARG A 247 2.78 16.47 -2.38
C ARG A 247 4.13 16.99 -2.88
N PRO A 248 5.12 17.21 -1.99
CA PRO A 248 6.44 17.72 -2.41
C PRO A 248 7.11 16.93 -3.55
N ASN A 249 6.90 15.61 -3.60
CA ASN A 249 7.40 14.78 -4.68
C ASN A 249 6.66 15.00 -6.01
N GLU A 250 5.38 15.35 -5.98
CA GLU A 250 4.59 15.71 -7.15
C GLU A 250 5.03 17.09 -7.67
N ILE A 251 5.23 18.07 -6.77
CA ILE A 251 5.72 19.42 -7.14
C ILE A 251 7.02 19.35 -7.93
N ARG A 252 7.91 18.42 -7.60
CA ARG A 252 9.18 18.23 -8.34
C ARG A 252 8.99 17.91 -9.81
N GLN A 253 7.86 17.34 -10.18
CA GLN A 253 7.56 16.90 -11.55
C GLN A 253 6.63 17.84 -12.29
N ILE A 254 6.20 18.94 -11.66
CA ILE A 254 5.36 19.94 -12.32
C ILE A 254 6.22 20.73 -13.30
N GLN A 255 5.80 20.73 -14.55
CA GLN A 255 6.34 21.58 -15.61
C GLN A 255 5.45 22.80 -15.81
N ILE A 256 5.99 23.86 -16.42
CA ILE A 256 5.26 25.11 -16.64
C ILE A 256 3.99 24.87 -17.48
N LYS A 257 4.03 23.99 -18.48
CA LYS A 257 2.87 23.61 -19.29
C LYS A 257 1.69 23.02 -18.51
N HIS A 258 1.92 22.55 -17.28
CA HIS A 258 0.87 22.00 -16.42
C HIS A 258 0.13 23.08 -15.60
N ILE A 259 0.55 24.35 -15.68
CA ILE A 259 0.04 25.45 -14.86
C ILE A 259 -0.96 26.25 -15.70
N HIS A 260 -2.21 26.25 -15.27
CA HIS A 260 -3.31 26.96 -15.94
C HIS A 260 -3.80 28.09 -15.04
N LEU A 261 -3.11 29.26 -15.11
CA LEU A 261 -3.42 30.40 -14.26
C LEU A 261 -4.78 31.02 -14.57
N ASP A 262 -5.19 31.00 -15.84
CA ASP A 262 -6.49 31.45 -16.33
C ASP A 262 -7.66 30.63 -15.81
N LYS A 263 -7.39 29.34 -15.48
CA LYS A 263 -8.39 28.37 -14.99
C LYS A 263 -8.24 28.03 -13.53
N PHE A 264 -7.30 28.66 -12.83
CA PHE A 264 -7.06 28.49 -11.39
C PHE A 264 -6.73 27.04 -10.97
N TYR A 265 -5.99 26.30 -11.78
CA TYR A 265 -5.51 24.96 -11.38
C TYR A 265 -4.12 24.61 -11.92
N ILE A 266 -3.53 23.61 -11.28
CA ILE A 266 -2.36 22.88 -11.78
C ILE A 266 -2.78 21.45 -12.12
N GLU A 267 -2.45 20.99 -13.32
CA GLU A 267 -2.60 19.59 -13.71
C GLU A 267 -1.44 18.77 -13.16
N ILE A 268 -1.76 17.64 -12.53
CA ILE A 268 -0.79 16.65 -12.09
C ILE A 268 -1.03 15.39 -12.92
N PRO A 269 -0.19 15.12 -13.94
CA PRO A 269 -0.34 13.97 -14.82
C PRO A 269 -0.25 12.64 -14.05
N ALA A 270 -0.91 11.61 -14.59
CA ALA A 270 -1.00 10.28 -13.94
C ALA A 270 0.37 9.65 -13.62
N GLU A 271 1.37 9.86 -14.49
CA GLU A 271 2.75 9.39 -14.27
C GLU A 271 3.40 10.02 -13.04
N ASN A 272 3.03 11.26 -12.71
CA ASN A 272 3.57 12.03 -11.58
C ASN A 272 2.73 11.88 -10.31
N ALA A 273 1.44 11.56 -10.45
CA ALA A 273 0.52 11.38 -9.33
C ALA A 273 0.79 10.08 -8.57
N LYS A 274 0.68 10.10 -7.24
CA LYS A 274 0.90 8.91 -6.39
C LYS A 274 -0.07 7.77 -6.72
N ASN A 275 -1.31 8.10 -7.07
CA ASN A 275 -2.39 7.13 -7.33
C ASN A 275 -2.54 6.76 -8.81
N HIS A 276 -1.59 7.13 -9.69
CA HIS A 276 -1.60 6.86 -11.14
C HIS A 276 -2.86 7.37 -11.86
N LYS A 277 -3.43 8.48 -11.37
CA LYS A 277 -4.57 9.16 -12.01
C LYS A 277 -4.24 10.63 -12.16
N THR A 278 -4.50 11.19 -13.35
CA THR A 278 -4.42 12.63 -13.55
C THR A 278 -5.39 13.33 -12.59
N ARG A 279 -4.95 14.39 -11.96
CA ARG A 279 -5.76 15.22 -11.08
C ARG A 279 -5.47 16.70 -11.25
N TYR A 280 -6.37 17.52 -10.82
CA TYR A 280 -6.28 18.97 -10.86
C TYR A 280 -6.23 19.52 -9.44
N ALA A 281 -5.21 20.32 -9.16
CA ALA A 281 -5.03 20.97 -7.87
C ALA A 281 -5.39 22.46 -7.99
N ALA A 282 -6.38 22.91 -7.21
CA ALA A 282 -6.85 24.28 -7.25
C ALA A 282 -5.78 25.29 -6.82
N LEU A 283 -5.76 26.43 -7.46
CA LEU A 283 -4.94 27.59 -7.11
C LEU A 283 -5.79 28.67 -6.44
N THR A 284 -5.39 29.11 -5.27
CA THR A 284 -6.00 30.30 -4.65
C THR A 284 -5.56 31.57 -5.36
N PRO A 285 -6.33 32.68 -5.33
CA PRO A 285 -5.93 33.97 -5.92
C PRO A 285 -4.54 34.42 -5.47
N GLN A 286 -4.21 34.23 -4.18
CA GLN A 286 -2.88 34.55 -3.65
C GLN A 286 -1.77 33.72 -4.32
N LEU A 287 -2.00 32.42 -4.59
CA LEU A 287 -1.05 31.56 -5.29
C LEU A 287 -0.88 31.98 -6.75
N VAL A 288 -1.98 32.31 -7.42
CA VAL A 288 -1.95 32.82 -8.81
C VAL A 288 -1.08 34.09 -8.89
N ALA A 289 -1.29 35.04 -7.98
CA ALA A 289 -0.45 36.25 -7.90
C ALA A 289 1.05 35.91 -7.71
N ARG A 290 1.36 34.95 -6.82
CA ARG A 290 2.74 34.51 -6.60
C ARG A 290 3.37 33.82 -7.81
N LEU A 291 2.60 32.99 -8.51
CA LEU A 291 3.08 32.33 -9.73
C LEU A 291 3.25 33.34 -10.88
N PHE A 292 2.42 34.38 -10.93
CA PHE A 292 2.54 35.47 -11.89
C PHE A 292 3.83 36.28 -11.65
N GLU A 293 4.17 36.58 -10.38
CA GLU A 293 5.44 37.24 -10.01
C GLU A 293 6.69 36.44 -10.43
N MET A 294 6.57 35.13 -10.70
CA MET A 294 7.68 34.30 -11.16
C MET A 294 7.98 34.45 -12.66
N HIS A 295 7.18 35.21 -13.41
CA HIS A 295 7.37 35.46 -14.83
C HIS A 295 7.58 34.17 -15.65
N LEU A 296 6.68 33.19 -15.45
CA LEU A 296 6.81 31.85 -16.05
C LEU A 296 6.78 31.89 -17.58
N GLU A 297 6.20 32.93 -18.18
CA GLU A 297 6.16 33.17 -19.63
C GLU A 297 7.55 33.35 -20.27
N ARG A 298 8.57 33.63 -19.46
CA ARG A 298 9.97 33.78 -19.91
C ARG A 298 10.73 32.46 -20.04
N TYR A 299 10.11 31.34 -19.63
CA TYR A 299 10.75 30.04 -19.62
C TYR A 299 10.05 29.09 -20.60
N PRO A 300 10.79 28.11 -21.18
CA PRO A 300 10.18 27.06 -21.99
C PRO A 300 9.11 26.28 -21.21
N LEU A 301 8.04 25.87 -21.89
CA LEU A 301 6.91 25.18 -21.28
C LEU A 301 7.26 23.82 -20.68
N ASP A 302 8.33 23.18 -21.13
CA ASP A 302 8.85 21.90 -20.64
C ASP A 302 9.75 22.03 -19.42
N TYR A 303 10.11 23.28 -19.01
CA TYR A 303 10.85 23.49 -17.78
C TYR A 303 10.03 23.12 -16.56
N TYR A 304 10.72 22.55 -15.57
CA TYR A 304 10.15 22.27 -14.26
C TYR A 304 9.98 23.56 -13.47
N LEU A 305 8.82 23.69 -12.78
CA LEU A 305 8.50 24.88 -12.00
C LEU A 305 9.58 25.23 -10.97
N PHE A 306 10.16 24.20 -10.32
CA PHE A 306 11.24 24.35 -9.34
C PHE A 306 12.35 23.33 -9.58
N GLY A 307 13.48 23.77 -10.08
CA GLY A 307 14.74 23.01 -10.15
C GLY A 307 15.54 23.03 -8.85
N SER A 308 16.84 22.73 -8.95
CA SER A 308 17.75 22.63 -7.78
C SER A 308 17.87 23.92 -6.99
N CYS A 309 17.81 25.06 -7.66
CA CYS A 309 17.86 26.39 -7.03
C CYS A 309 16.48 26.93 -6.64
N ILE A 310 15.42 26.12 -6.75
CA ILE A 310 14.03 26.52 -6.50
C ILE A 310 13.60 27.65 -7.46
N GLU A 311 14.13 27.60 -8.66
CA GLU A 311 13.82 28.43 -9.81
C GLU A 311 13.38 27.53 -10.98
N PRO A 312 12.65 28.04 -11.98
CA PRO A 312 12.34 27.27 -13.17
C PRO A 312 13.62 26.74 -13.85
N ALA A 313 13.63 25.46 -14.22
CA ALA A 313 14.81 24.80 -14.78
C ALA A 313 14.48 23.65 -15.72
N ALA A 314 15.39 23.35 -16.65
CA ALA A 314 15.26 22.22 -17.57
C ALA A 314 15.30 20.83 -16.89
N LYS A 315 15.79 20.75 -15.65
CA LYS A 315 15.86 19.49 -14.88
C LYS A 315 15.12 19.61 -13.54
N PRO A 316 14.43 18.56 -13.12
CA PRO A 316 13.75 18.57 -11.83
C PRO A 316 14.72 18.63 -10.67
N ALA A 317 14.33 19.22 -9.56
CA ALA A 317 15.10 19.19 -8.32
C ALA A 317 15.39 17.75 -7.86
N ALA A 318 16.50 17.52 -7.15
CA ALA A 318 16.77 16.25 -6.49
C ALA A 318 15.73 15.95 -5.40
N LYS A 319 15.56 14.67 -5.04
CA LYS A 319 14.48 14.24 -4.11
C LYS A 319 14.49 14.94 -2.74
N LYS A 320 15.66 15.32 -2.26
CA LYS A 320 15.81 15.95 -0.95
C LYS A 320 15.86 17.47 -0.99
N THR A 321 16.03 18.08 -2.16
CA THR A 321 16.27 19.54 -2.30
C THR A 321 15.28 20.37 -1.50
N TYR A 322 14.00 20.07 -1.57
CA TYR A 322 12.99 20.87 -0.87
C TYR A 322 12.97 20.63 0.63
N THR A 323 13.22 19.41 1.08
CA THR A 323 13.29 19.08 2.50
C THR A 323 14.56 19.61 3.15
N ASP A 324 15.69 19.52 2.47
CA ASP A 324 16.97 20.06 2.96
C ASP A 324 16.91 21.60 3.05
N TYR A 325 16.26 22.25 2.07
CA TYR A 325 16.04 23.70 2.16
C TYR A 325 15.03 24.06 3.25
N PHE A 326 14.01 23.22 3.52
CA PHE A 326 13.09 23.41 4.64
C PHE A 326 13.83 23.38 5.99
N ASP A 327 14.81 22.50 6.16
CA ASP A 327 15.64 22.46 7.36
C ASP A 327 16.41 23.77 7.54
N THR A 328 16.89 24.37 6.45
CA THR A 328 17.50 25.71 6.45
C THR A 328 16.50 26.78 6.87
N VAL A 329 15.27 26.76 6.33
CA VAL A 329 14.21 27.70 6.69
C VAL A 329 13.85 27.57 8.16
N ARG A 330 13.64 26.35 8.63
CA ARG A 330 13.32 26.04 10.02
C ARG A 330 14.36 26.58 10.99
N THR A 331 15.64 26.41 10.65
CA THR A 331 16.76 26.95 11.46
C THR A 331 16.79 28.47 11.45
N LYS A 332 16.65 29.10 10.28
CA LYS A 332 16.66 30.58 10.15
C LYS A 332 15.51 31.26 10.87
N LEU A 333 14.32 30.64 10.84
CA LEU A 333 13.11 31.17 11.46
C LEU A 333 12.94 30.70 12.91
N LYS A 334 13.88 29.89 13.44
CA LYS A 334 13.84 29.31 14.79
C LYS A 334 12.55 28.53 15.07
N TRP A 335 12.08 27.79 14.07
CA TRP A 335 10.86 26.99 14.18
C TRP A 335 11.10 25.70 14.96
N ASP A 336 10.00 25.09 15.44
CA ASP A 336 10.03 23.78 16.11
C ASP A 336 10.70 22.74 15.21
N LYS A 337 11.59 21.92 15.80
CA LYS A 337 12.34 20.87 15.11
C LYS A 337 11.45 19.79 14.48
N ASN A 338 10.24 19.64 14.98
CA ASN A 338 9.25 18.69 14.51
C ASN A 338 8.43 19.18 13.32
N TYR A 339 8.52 20.48 12.97
CA TYR A 339 7.95 20.95 11.71
C TYR A 339 8.67 20.32 10.53
N THR A 340 7.90 19.89 9.56
CA THR A 340 8.37 19.34 8.29
C THR A 340 7.70 20.07 7.13
N LEU A 341 8.28 19.99 5.93
CA LEU A 341 7.61 20.53 4.74
C LEU A 341 6.20 19.94 4.56
N TYR A 342 6.00 18.69 4.95
CA TYR A 342 4.69 18.02 4.89
C TYR A 342 3.69 18.58 5.91
N SER A 343 4.16 19.22 6.98
CA SER A 343 3.29 19.88 7.97
C SER A 343 2.44 20.98 7.35
N PHE A 344 2.89 21.65 6.28
CA PHE A 344 2.06 22.59 5.52
C PHE A 344 0.81 21.93 4.93
N ARG A 345 0.98 20.72 4.36
CA ARG A 345 -0.14 19.98 3.80
C ARG A 345 -1.11 19.52 4.91
N ASP A 346 -0.57 19.02 6.01
CA ASP A 346 -1.38 18.60 7.15
C ASP A 346 -2.18 19.81 7.71
N THR A 347 -1.56 20.98 7.80
CA THR A 347 -2.23 22.23 8.20
C THR A 347 -3.33 22.61 7.21
N GLY A 348 -3.03 22.62 5.90
CA GLY A 348 -4.01 22.98 4.87
C GLY A 348 -5.25 22.07 4.88
N ILE A 349 -5.05 20.75 5.03
CA ILE A 349 -6.15 19.79 5.14
C ILE A 349 -7.01 20.10 6.40
N THR A 350 -6.36 20.30 7.56
CA THR A 350 -7.05 20.56 8.81
C THR A 350 -7.88 21.85 8.73
N GLU A 351 -7.29 22.95 8.27
CA GLU A 351 -7.97 24.22 8.16
C GLU A 351 -9.10 24.25 7.12
N MET A 352 -8.94 23.54 6.00
CA MET A 352 -10.04 23.35 5.02
C MET A 352 -11.23 22.61 5.64
N LEU A 353 -10.99 21.58 6.43
CA LEU A 353 -12.03 20.86 7.15
C LEU A 353 -12.68 21.75 8.24
N GLU A 354 -11.89 22.52 8.96
CA GLU A 354 -12.37 23.46 9.98
C GLU A 354 -13.18 24.61 9.37
N SER A 355 -12.84 25.05 8.16
CA SER A 355 -13.62 26.06 7.43
C SER A 355 -14.96 25.55 6.89
N GLY A 356 -15.25 24.26 7.07
CA GLY A 356 -16.52 23.63 6.69
C GLY A 356 -16.57 23.08 5.27
N ILE A 357 -15.44 23.00 4.57
CA ILE A 357 -15.37 22.30 3.27
C ILE A 357 -15.69 20.81 3.50
N PRO A 358 -16.59 20.20 2.72
CA PRO A 358 -16.97 18.81 2.91
C PRO A 358 -15.78 17.85 2.87
N ASN A 359 -15.74 16.86 3.76
CA ASN A 359 -14.65 15.88 3.87
C ASN A 359 -14.35 15.18 2.52
N ILE A 360 -15.38 14.93 1.71
CA ILE A 360 -15.25 14.30 0.41
C ILE A 360 -14.49 15.18 -0.60
N ASP A 361 -14.70 16.50 -0.54
CA ASP A 361 -14.06 17.46 -1.43
C ASP A 361 -12.60 17.69 -1.03
N VAL A 362 -12.32 17.80 0.28
CA VAL A 362 -10.95 17.83 0.81
C VAL A 362 -10.22 16.52 0.49
N MET A 363 -10.88 15.37 0.61
CA MET A 363 -10.33 14.07 0.21
C MET A 363 -9.91 14.05 -1.26
N LYS A 364 -10.79 14.50 -2.15
CA LYS A 364 -10.52 14.57 -3.61
C LYS A 364 -9.38 15.55 -3.90
N HIS A 365 -9.42 16.75 -3.31
CA HIS A 365 -8.40 17.78 -3.50
C HIS A 365 -7.02 17.30 -2.98
N ALA A 366 -6.98 16.61 -1.84
CA ALA A 366 -5.77 16.02 -1.30
C ALA A 366 -5.33 14.74 -2.01
N ASP A 367 -6.12 14.17 -2.93
CA ASP A 367 -5.87 12.88 -3.57
C ASP A 367 -5.63 11.77 -2.53
N HIS A 368 -6.52 11.67 -1.55
CA HIS A 368 -6.53 10.57 -0.60
C HIS A 368 -7.29 9.37 -1.15
N SER A 369 -6.78 8.16 -0.93
CA SER A 369 -7.38 6.92 -1.45
C SER A 369 -8.67 6.52 -0.75
N SER A 370 -8.95 7.05 0.46
CA SER A 370 -10.17 6.80 1.23
C SER A 370 -10.46 7.96 2.17
N LEU A 371 -11.71 8.05 2.63
CA LEU A 371 -12.13 9.01 3.66
C LEU A 371 -11.39 8.80 4.98
N ASP A 372 -11.06 7.55 5.34
CA ASP A 372 -10.31 7.23 6.57
C ASP A 372 -9.01 8.02 6.69
N VAL A 373 -8.34 8.28 5.55
CA VAL A 373 -7.12 9.09 5.53
C VAL A 373 -7.42 10.56 5.84
N THR A 374 -8.59 11.07 5.43
CA THR A 374 -9.00 12.47 5.67
C THR A 374 -9.56 12.63 7.09
N THR A 375 -10.30 11.66 7.61
CA THR A 375 -10.88 11.71 8.97
C THR A 375 -9.85 11.73 10.10
N ILE A 376 -8.59 11.33 9.81
CA ILE A 376 -7.49 11.49 10.79
C ILE A 376 -7.32 12.97 11.19
N TYR A 377 -7.64 13.90 10.29
CA TYR A 377 -7.52 15.35 10.51
C TYR A 377 -8.74 15.95 11.23
N THR A 378 -9.87 15.24 11.31
CA THR A 378 -11.10 15.72 11.98
C THR A 378 -11.11 15.45 13.49
N LYS A 379 -10.15 14.71 14.02
CA LYS A 379 -10.07 14.36 15.46
C LYS A 379 -10.00 15.59 16.39
N HIS A 380 -9.60 16.74 15.88
CA HIS A 380 -9.57 18.00 16.62
C HIS A 380 -10.91 18.78 16.58
N GLN A 381 -11.89 18.31 15.78
CA GLN A 381 -13.19 18.97 15.61
C GLN A 381 -14.22 18.61 16.71
N ASP A 382 -13.93 17.60 17.52
CA ASP A 382 -14.90 17.06 18.50
C ASP A 382 -15.34 18.10 19.53
N ASN A 383 -14.51 19.11 19.87
CA ASN A 383 -14.84 20.17 20.77
C ASN A 383 -15.99 21.11 20.28
N ASN A 384 -16.23 21.14 18.97
CA ASN A 384 -17.28 21.95 18.33
C ASN A 384 -18.46 21.13 17.77
N LEU A 385 -18.41 19.81 17.88
CA LEU A 385 -19.39 18.90 17.25
C LEU A 385 -20.79 19.13 17.87
N ILE A 386 -20.88 19.22 19.20
CA ILE A 386 -22.14 19.41 19.91
C ILE A 386 -22.80 20.74 19.52
N ALA A 387 -22.01 21.83 19.49
CA ALA A 387 -22.50 23.14 19.07
C ALA A 387 -22.94 23.17 17.61
N LYS A 388 -22.17 22.49 16.69
CA LYS A 388 -22.54 22.36 15.27
C LYS A 388 -23.83 21.55 15.09
N ILE A 389 -24.02 20.47 15.84
CA ILE A 389 -25.24 19.67 15.78
C ILE A 389 -26.40 20.47 16.31
N ALA A 390 -26.24 21.11 17.49
CA ALA A 390 -27.29 21.91 18.11
C ALA A 390 -27.76 23.07 17.22
N SER A 391 -26.83 23.67 16.43
CA SER A 391 -27.17 24.83 15.55
C SER A 391 -27.67 24.43 14.15
N ARG A 392 -27.53 23.21 13.73
CA ARG A 392 -27.82 22.76 12.35
C ARG A 392 -28.70 21.51 12.26
N ALA A 393 -29.03 20.88 13.37
CA ALA A 393 -29.98 19.79 13.38
C ALA A 393 -31.36 20.30 12.88
N PRO A 394 -32.04 19.57 11.97
CA PRO A 394 -33.38 19.94 11.55
C PRO A 394 -34.32 19.89 12.77
N GLU A 395 -35.22 20.88 12.85
CA GLU A 395 -36.31 20.85 13.81
C GLU A 395 -37.33 19.77 13.38
N PHE A 396 -37.96 19.13 14.37
CA PHE A 396 -38.94 18.05 14.13
C PHE A 396 -40.25 18.63 13.61
#